data_62f5ab0fcea2077045c95b059b7a95d3
#
_entry.id   62f5ab0fcea2077045c95b059b7a95d3
#
_cell.length_a   1.000
_cell.length_b   1.000
_cell.length_c   1.000
_cell.angle_alpha   90.00
_cell.angle_beta   90.00
_cell.angle_gamma   90.00
#
_symmetry.space_group_name_H-M   'P 1'
#
loop_
_entity.id
_entity.type
_entity.pdbx_description
1 polymer ?
#
loop_
_entity_poly.entity_id
_entity_poly.type
_entity_poly.pdbx_seq_one_letter_code
_entity_poly.pdbx_strand_id
1 'polypeptide(L)'
;MNILLVYKEADIATYKMLEGLSKLEDFNIYIASPPIVYRTKKIYGNCTPLDLPVITSKFNWNVIRALREIIKTYRIDLIYSPSSSGLSNALFASIGTRAKNIAYRGTQAKLKRFDPTYYLGILNPAVEHVVCETKDIEEYLSRFIARKRLTTSTKPFDIDWIKEAVRTPKQADDIPDDAFRCIYIGATKNRPFKGLTDLIHAFILLDDPRVHLTIVGEYGENDFQLAQQSKVSAQIHFLGQRSDAISFLVTSQLFILPSHRDASPRVVREAMACSVPCIVTDIPGARDLIIDGVTGLLVPPSSPQKMAASIRSLIDNPERLEAFAKASREHIIQDFSVKAYTDGFATLFRSIKKA
;
A
#
# COMPACT_ATOMS: atom_id res chain seq x y z
N MET A 1 12.83 13.25 21.67
CA MET A 1 11.36 13.12 21.65
C MET A 1 10.99 11.66 21.84
N ASN A 2 10.10 11.36 22.80
CA ASN A 2 9.71 9.99 23.15
C ASN A 2 8.42 9.63 22.42
N ILE A 3 8.49 8.68 21.50
CA ILE A 3 7.39 8.24 20.65
C ILE A 3 7.00 6.80 21.01
N LEU A 4 5.72 6.58 21.28
CA LEU A 4 5.15 5.26 21.54
C LEU A 4 4.33 4.78 20.35
N LEU A 5 4.70 3.65 19.76
CA LEU A 5 3.83 2.91 18.87
C LEU A 5 2.93 1.99 19.68
N VAL A 6 1.61 2.08 19.49
CA VAL A 6 0.63 1.16 20.09
C VAL A 6 0.04 0.29 19.00
N TYR A 7 0.40 -1.01 18.99
CA TYR A 7 0.05 -1.85 17.85
C TYR A 7 -0.16 -3.32 18.20
N LYS A 8 -1.13 -3.94 17.53
CA LYS A 8 -1.37 -5.38 17.65
C LYS A 8 -0.42 -6.17 16.74
N GLU A 9 -0.16 -5.67 15.53
CA GLU A 9 0.71 -6.28 14.53
C GLU A 9 1.09 -5.24 13.47
N ALA A 10 2.36 -4.81 13.42
CA ALA A 10 2.83 -3.82 12.45
C ALA A 10 3.16 -4.47 11.09
N ASP A 11 2.85 -3.74 10.01
CA ASP A 11 3.35 -4.09 8.69
C ASP A 11 4.83 -3.70 8.55
N ILE A 12 5.48 -4.25 7.52
CA ILE A 12 6.90 -4.04 7.28
C ILE A 12 7.24 -2.55 7.05
N ALA A 13 6.34 -1.78 6.44
CA ALA A 13 6.54 -0.35 6.19
C ALA A 13 6.62 0.44 7.51
N THR A 14 5.73 0.14 8.45
CA THR A 14 5.75 0.74 9.80
C THR A 14 7.03 0.37 10.55
N TYR A 15 7.47 -0.89 10.50
CA TYR A 15 8.74 -1.29 11.14
C TYR A 15 9.94 -0.58 10.53
N LYS A 16 10.01 -0.47 9.20
CA LYS A 16 11.10 0.24 8.51
C LYS A 16 11.13 1.73 8.83
N MET A 17 9.97 2.36 8.95
CA MET A 17 9.86 3.76 9.40
C MET A 17 10.42 3.92 10.82
N LEU A 18 10.02 3.06 11.76
CA LEU A 18 10.48 3.12 13.14
C LEU A 18 11.98 2.83 13.25
N GLU A 19 12.50 1.88 12.47
CA GLU A 19 13.94 1.64 12.35
C GLU A 19 14.67 2.91 11.89
N GLY A 20 14.16 3.57 10.86
CA GLY A 20 14.72 4.82 10.35
C GLY A 20 14.67 5.94 11.38
N LEU A 21 13.52 6.14 12.04
CA LEU A 21 13.36 7.14 13.11
C LEU A 21 14.29 6.88 14.30
N SER A 22 14.51 5.61 14.67
CA SER A 22 15.37 5.25 15.80
C SER A 22 16.87 5.52 15.58
N LYS A 23 17.26 5.84 14.35
CA LYS A 23 18.63 6.25 13.99
C LYS A 23 18.85 7.76 14.12
N LEU A 24 17.78 8.52 14.31
CA LEU A 24 17.83 9.97 14.50
C LEU A 24 18.01 10.28 15.98
N GLU A 25 18.99 11.12 16.31
CA GLU A 25 19.39 11.44 17.71
C GLU A 25 18.27 12.07 18.55
N ASP A 26 17.34 12.75 17.91
CA ASP A 26 16.24 13.45 18.59
C ASP A 26 15.01 12.57 18.85
N PHE A 27 15.05 11.27 18.50
CA PHE A 27 13.92 10.33 18.67
C PHE A 27 14.30 9.14 19.56
N ASN A 28 13.48 8.89 20.59
CA ASN A 28 13.46 7.64 21.34
C ASN A 28 12.18 6.89 20.98
N ILE A 29 12.30 5.70 20.39
CA ILE A 29 11.19 4.92 19.87
C ILE A 29 10.88 3.76 20.79
N TYR A 30 9.64 3.70 21.27
CA TYR A 30 9.08 2.64 22.11
C TYR A 30 7.98 1.90 21.34
N ILE A 31 7.94 0.58 21.44
CA ILE A 31 6.94 -0.26 20.77
C ILE A 31 6.17 -1.05 21.81
N ALA A 32 4.93 -0.64 22.09
CA ALA A 32 4.03 -1.35 22.97
C ALA A 32 3.18 -2.36 22.18
N SER A 33 3.46 -3.64 22.33
CA SER A 33 2.74 -4.73 21.68
C SER A 33 2.74 -5.99 22.52
N PRO A 34 1.83 -6.98 22.27
CA PRO A 34 1.89 -8.27 22.94
C PRO A 34 3.25 -8.96 22.71
N PRO A 35 3.82 -9.62 23.74
CA PRO A 35 5.15 -10.24 23.66
C PRO A 35 5.34 -11.21 22.49
N ILE A 36 4.28 -11.91 22.06
CA ILE A 36 4.34 -12.83 20.92
C ILE A 36 4.72 -12.11 19.62
N VAL A 37 4.38 -10.83 19.47
CA VAL A 37 4.62 -10.09 18.24
C VAL A 37 6.11 -9.83 18.02
N TYR A 38 6.84 -9.39 19.05
CA TYR A 38 8.27 -9.10 18.89
C TYR A 38 9.18 -10.31 19.17
N ARG A 39 8.66 -11.39 19.77
CA ARG A 39 9.39 -12.67 19.86
C ARG A 39 9.43 -13.41 18.52
N THR A 40 8.41 -13.19 17.67
CA THR A 40 8.31 -13.83 16.34
C THR A 40 8.83 -12.94 15.21
N LYS A 41 8.90 -11.65 15.41
CA LYS A 41 9.38 -10.67 14.40
C LYS A 41 10.60 -9.94 14.94
N LYS A 42 11.65 -9.88 14.13
CA LYS A 42 12.86 -9.11 14.46
C LYS A 42 12.50 -7.63 14.64
N ILE A 43 12.77 -7.08 15.83
CA ILE A 43 12.70 -5.63 16.05
C ILE A 43 13.92 -5.01 15.40
N TYR A 44 13.69 -4.02 14.55
CA TYR A 44 14.73 -3.36 13.79
C TYR A 44 15.18 -2.07 14.49
N GLY A 45 16.50 -1.80 14.43
CA GLY A 45 17.09 -0.56 14.94
C GLY A 45 17.10 -0.45 16.48
N ASN A 46 17.22 0.78 16.96
CA ASN A 46 17.33 1.13 18.40
C ASN A 46 15.94 1.35 19.04
N CYS A 47 14.93 0.54 18.67
CA CYS A 47 13.61 0.62 19.26
C CYS A 47 13.54 -0.18 20.57
N THR A 48 12.89 0.37 21.59
CA THR A 48 12.68 -0.30 22.89
C THR A 48 11.33 -1.01 22.89
N PRO A 49 11.30 -2.37 22.95
CA PRO A 49 10.06 -3.11 23.08
C PRO A 49 9.50 -3.02 24.49
N LEU A 50 8.17 -2.87 24.61
CA LEU A 50 7.44 -2.81 25.87
C LEU A 50 6.27 -3.78 25.83
N ASP A 51 6.11 -4.56 26.90
CA ASP A 51 5.05 -5.54 27.00
C ASP A 51 3.67 -4.88 27.15
N LEU A 52 2.73 -5.32 26.33
CA LEU A 52 1.36 -4.89 26.38
C LEU A 52 0.42 -6.11 26.38
N PRO A 53 -0.65 -6.14 27.20
CA PRO A 53 -1.68 -7.17 27.08
C PRO A 53 -2.31 -7.17 25.69
N VAL A 54 -2.83 -8.32 25.24
CA VAL A 54 -3.49 -8.44 23.94
C VAL A 54 -4.65 -7.45 23.83
N ILE A 55 -4.66 -6.63 22.78
CA ILE A 55 -5.73 -5.67 22.50
C ILE A 55 -6.91 -6.41 21.87
N THR A 56 -7.93 -6.72 22.66
CA THR A 56 -9.12 -7.47 22.21
C THR A 56 -10.29 -6.57 21.79
N SER A 57 -10.36 -5.34 22.29
CA SER A 57 -11.48 -4.42 22.07
C SER A 57 -11.03 -2.96 22.04
N LYS A 58 -11.95 -2.05 21.69
CA LYS A 58 -11.73 -0.59 21.72
C LYS A 58 -11.61 -0.04 23.16
N PHE A 59 -12.08 -0.77 24.14
CA PHE A 59 -11.93 -0.46 25.56
C PHE A 59 -11.50 -1.72 26.31
N ASN A 60 -10.23 -1.76 26.75
CA ASN A 60 -9.66 -2.85 27.52
C ASN A 60 -8.90 -2.27 28.71
N TRP A 61 -9.46 -2.42 29.92
CA TRP A 61 -8.93 -1.78 31.12
C TRP A 61 -7.48 -2.18 31.42
N ASN A 62 -7.11 -3.44 31.21
CA ASN A 62 -5.73 -3.89 31.44
C ASN A 62 -4.75 -3.24 30.47
N VAL A 63 -5.14 -3.08 29.18
CA VAL A 63 -4.35 -2.37 28.16
C VAL A 63 -4.24 -0.89 28.50
N ILE A 64 -5.35 -0.24 28.88
CA ILE A 64 -5.38 1.18 29.25
C ILE A 64 -4.46 1.45 30.44
N ARG A 65 -4.52 0.60 31.49
CA ARG A 65 -3.67 0.73 32.68
C ARG A 65 -2.19 0.57 32.32
N ALA A 66 -1.83 -0.48 31.57
CA ALA A 66 -0.45 -0.70 31.13
C ALA A 66 0.08 0.45 30.28
N LEU A 67 -0.71 0.92 29.29
CA LEU A 67 -0.35 2.08 28.48
C LEU A 67 -0.14 3.34 29.31
N ARG A 68 -1.00 3.57 30.34
CA ARG A 68 -0.87 4.73 31.22
C ARG A 68 0.43 4.71 32.03
N GLU A 69 0.82 3.55 32.51
CA GLU A 69 2.10 3.36 33.20
C GLU A 69 3.28 3.62 32.25
N ILE A 70 3.24 3.06 31.05
CA ILE A 70 4.25 3.30 30.00
C ILE A 70 4.37 4.80 29.69
N ILE A 71 3.25 5.49 29.44
CA ILE A 71 3.22 6.91 29.09
C ILE A 71 3.93 7.74 30.20
N LYS A 72 3.66 7.44 31.47
CA LYS A 72 4.27 8.16 32.60
C LYS A 72 5.75 7.82 32.80
N THR A 73 6.07 6.53 32.81
CA THR A 73 7.43 6.02 33.08
C THR A 73 8.42 6.53 32.03
N TYR A 74 8.05 6.42 30.76
CA TYR A 74 8.91 6.80 29.64
C TYR A 74 8.69 8.24 29.17
N ARG A 75 7.85 9.02 29.87
CA ARG A 75 7.56 10.43 29.54
C ARG A 75 7.21 10.62 28.08
N ILE A 76 6.28 9.80 27.56
CA ILE A 76 5.88 9.77 26.15
C ILE A 76 5.36 11.15 25.72
N ASP A 77 5.89 11.66 24.59
CA ASP A 77 5.44 12.91 23.96
C ASP A 77 4.34 12.65 22.92
N LEU A 78 4.53 11.62 22.07
CA LEU A 78 3.59 11.26 20.98
C LEU A 78 3.23 9.78 21.04
N ILE A 79 1.97 9.47 20.77
CA ILE A 79 1.47 8.09 20.65
C ILE A 79 0.97 7.90 19.22
N TYR A 80 1.63 7.04 18.45
CA TYR A 80 1.21 6.68 17.10
C TYR A 80 0.45 5.34 17.13
N SER A 81 -0.80 5.35 16.67
CA SER A 81 -1.69 4.18 16.72
C SER A 81 -2.26 3.85 15.34
N PRO A 82 -1.66 2.89 14.59
CA PRO A 82 -2.14 2.48 13.27
C PRO A 82 -3.45 1.69 13.28
N SER A 83 -3.89 1.17 14.43
CA SER A 83 -5.12 0.39 14.56
C SER A 83 -6.19 1.13 15.36
N SER A 84 -7.47 0.93 15.01
CA SER A 84 -8.59 1.61 15.67
C SER A 84 -8.74 1.22 17.15
N SER A 85 -8.49 -0.05 17.51
CA SER A 85 -8.52 -0.50 18.90
C SER A 85 -7.33 -0.01 19.70
N GLY A 86 -6.13 0.02 19.09
CA GLY A 86 -4.94 0.63 19.70
C GLY A 86 -5.15 2.11 20.00
N LEU A 87 -5.67 2.86 19.02
CA LEU A 87 -5.99 4.28 19.17
C LEU A 87 -6.99 4.53 20.31
N SER A 88 -8.10 3.77 20.35
CA SER A 88 -9.11 3.95 21.40
C SER A 88 -8.51 3.73 22.79
N ASN A 89 -7.76 2.66 23.03
CA ASN A 89 -7.12 2.41 24.32
C ASN A 89 -6.06 3.47 24.67
N ALA A 90 -5.30 3.95 23.67
CA ALA A 90 -4.32 5.02 23.86
C ALA A 90 -4.96 6.36 24.24
N LEU A 91 -6.11 6.71 23.65
CA LEU A 91 -6.88 7.90 24.00
C LEU A 91 -7.30 7.88 25.47
N PHE A 92 -7.84 6.77 25.98
CA PHE A 92 -8.17 6.63 27.40
C PHE A 92 -6.94 6.68 28.31
N ALA A 93 -5.85 6.02 27.90
CA ALA A 93 -4.61 5.98 28.68
C ALA A 93 -3.94 7.35 28.80
N SER A 94 -4.05 8.20 27.77
CA SER A 94 -3.42 9.52 27.71
C SER A 94 -4.20 10.65 28.42
N ILE A 95 -5.43 10.39 28.90
CA ILE A 95 -6.21 11.42 29.63
C ILE A 95 -5.41 11.97 30.81
N GLY A 96 -5.30 13.32 30.83
CA GLY A 96 -4.56 14.04 31.89
C GLY A 96 -3.03 13.89 31.78
N THR A 97 -2.50 13.47 30.65
CA THR A 97 -1.07 13.48 30.34
C THR A 97 -0.79 14.51 29.22
N ARG A 98 0.50 14.76 28.94
CA ARG A 98 0.91 15.63 27.83
C ARG A 98 1.05 14.90 26.49
N ALA A 99 0.89 13.58 26.48
CA ALA A 99 1.07 12.77 25.28
C ALA A 99 -0.02 13.07 24.25
N LYS A 100 0.39 13.41 23.02
CA LYS A 100 -0.50 13.71 21.89
C LYS A 100 -0.75 12.44 21.06
N ASN A 101 -2.00 12.18 20.70
CA ASN A 101 -2.39 10.98 19.96
C ASN A 101 -2.41 11.24 18.45
N ILE A 102 -1.75 10.37 17.68
CA ILE A 102 -1.71 10.39 16.22
C ILE A 102 -2.35 9.10 15.72
N ALA A 103 -3.36 9.25 14.88
CA ALA A 103 -4.07 8.14 14.25
C ALA A 103 -3.55 7.88 12.83
N TYR A 104 -3.80 6.67 12.33
CA TYR A 104 -3.61 6.31 10.93
C TYR A 104 -4.91 5.81 10.31
N ARG A 105 -5.13 6.13 9.04
CA ARG A 105 -6.28 5.67 8.27
C ARG A 105 -5.85 5.11 6.92
N GLY A 106 -5.95 3.77 6.77
CA GLY A 106 -5.61 3.04 5.53
C GLY A 106 -6.82 2.58 4.73
N THR A 107 -8.05 2.98 5.07
CA THR A 107 -9.26 2.52 4.38
C THR A 107 -10.27 3.64 4.15
N GLN A 108 -10.99 3.57 3.02
CA GLN A 108 -12.09 4.48 2.68
C GLN A 108 -13.44 4.07 3.29
N ALA A 109 -13.47 3.12 4.24
CA ALA A 109 -14.73 2.72 4.87
C ALA A 109 -15.50 3.94 5.39
N LYS A 110 -16.79 4.03 5.04
CA LYS A 110 -17.65 5.18 5.35
C LYS A 110 -17.73 5.42 6.87
N LEU A 111 -17.43 6.64 7.29
CA LEU A 111 -17.67 7.11 8.65
C LEU A 111 -19.13 7.56 8.77
N LYS A 112 -19.76 7.17 9.87
CA LYS A 112 -21.12 7.66 10.21
C LYS A 112 -20.98 8.75 11.28
N ARG A 113 -21.33 9.99 10.95
CA ARG A 113 -21.16 11.16 11.82
C ARG A 113 -21.87 11.02 13.17
N PHE A 114 -22.96 10.28 13.21
CA PHE A 114 -23.77 10.06 14.43
C PHE A 114 -23.48 8.73 15.12
N ASP A 115 -22.51 7.95 14.66
CA ASP A 115 -22.11 6.71 15.32
C ASP A 115 -21.07 7.03 16.40
N PRO A 116 -21.41 6.89 17.70
CA PRO A 116 -20.53 7.25 18.80
C PRO A 116 -19.23 6.42 18.82
N THR A 117 -19.22 5.27 18.18
CA THR A 117 -18.02 4.40 18.16
C THR A 117 -16.85 5.01 17.41
N TYR A 118 -17.08 5.96 16.48
CA TYR A 118 -16.01 6.70 15.81
C TYR A 118 -15.40 7.79 16.70
N TYR A 119 -16.15 8.31 17.69
CA TYR A 119 -15.66 9.26 18.68
C TYR A 119 -14.83 8.60 19.79
N LEU A 120 -14.90 7.28 19.92
CA LEU A 120 -13.93 6.50 20.71
C LEU A 120 -12.62 6.24 19.96
N GLY A 121 -12.44 6.80 18.78
CA GLY A 121 -11.30 6.60 17.90
C GLY A 121 -11.00 7.84 17.05
N ILE A 122 -11.02 7.70 15.74
CA ILE A 122 -10.50 8.69 14.78
C ILE A 122 -11.20 10.07 14.83
N LEU A 123 -12.48 10.14 15.22
CA LEU A 123 -13.21 11.41 15.37
C LEU A 123 -13.12 11.98 16.80
N ASN A 124 -12.32 11.38 17.68
CA ASN A 124 -12.11 11.90 19.04
C ASN A 124 -11.38 13.25 18.97
N PRO A 125 -11.86 14.31 19.68
CA PRO A 125 -11.17 15.60 19.73
C PRO A 125 -9.71 15.53 20.20
N ALA A 126 -9.37 14.55 21.05
CA ALA A 126 -8.02 14.31 21.56
C ALA A 126 -7.06 13.61 20.56
N VAL A 127 -7.54 13.28 19.34
CA VAL A 127 -6.65 12.90 18.24
C VAL A 127 -6.04 14.17 17.67
N GLU A 128 -4.76 14.40 17.89
CA GLU A 128 -4.06 15.59 17.44
C GLU A 128 -3.90 15.62 15.92
N HIS A 129 -3.58 14.47 15.31
CA HIS A 129 -3.32 14.37 13.89
C HIS A 129 -3.74 13.00 13.34
N VAL A 130 -4.10 12.96 12.05
CA VAL A 130 -4.42 11.73 11.33
C VAL A 130 -3.54 11.62 10.09
N VAL A 131 -2.80 10.53 9.99
CA VAL A 131 -2.05 10.16 8.79
C VAL A 131 -2.97 9.32 7.90
N CYS A 132 -3.18 9.77 6.67
CA CYS A 132 -3.99 9.12 5.64
C CYS A 132 -3.10 8.36 4.67
N GLU A 133 -3.46 7.15 4.29
CA GLU A 133 -2.67 6.35 3.33
C GLU A 133 -2.72 6.92 1.91
N THR A 134 -3.85 7.57 1.54
CA THR A 134 -4.07 8.13 0.21
C THR A 134 -4.69 9.52 0.28
N LYS A 135 -4.54 10.31 -0.80
CA LYS A 135 -5.18 11.63 -0.94
C LYS A 135 -6.70 11.56 -0.88
N ASP A 136 -7.30 10.51 -1.46
CA ASP A 136 -8.75 10.31 -1.40
C ASP A 136 -9.24 10.07 0.04
N ILE A 137 -8.48 9.38 0.88
CA ILE A 137 -8.79 9.21 2.30
C ILE A 137 -8.69 10.55 3.02
N GLU A 138 -7.67 11.36 2.75
CA GLU A 138 -7.51 12.69 3.32
C GLU A 138 -8.66 13.60 2.91
N GLU A 139 -9.01 13.65 1.63
CA GLU A 139 -10.14 14.42 1.11
C GLU A 139 -11.46 13.97 1.74
N TYR A 140 -11.69 12.67 1.87
CA TYR A 140 -12.87 12.15 2.55
C TYR A 140 -12.92 12.57 4.03
N LEU A 141 -11.81 12.46 4.76
CA LEU A 141 -11.72 12.82 6.17
C LEU A 141 -11.81 14.33 6.41
N SER A 142 -11.43 15.16 5.44
CA SER A 142 -11.53 16.62 5.55
C SER A 142 -12.97 17.13 5.76
N ARG A 143 -13.97 16.30 5.47
CA ARG A 143 -15.40 16.55 5.76
C ARG A 143 -15.74 16.44 7.26
N PHE A 144 -14.88 15.82 8.05
CA PHE A 144 -15.10 15.53 9.47
C PHE A 144 -14.02 16.14 10.38
N ILE A 145 -12.80 16.28 9.88
CA ILE A 145 -11.60 16.70 10.61
C ILE A 145 -10.97 17.88 9.85
N ALA A 146 -10.53 18.90 10.57
CA ALA A 146 -9.89 20.06 9.95
C ALA A 146 -8.63 19.64 9.15
N ARG A 147 -8.46 20.14 7.92
CA ARG A 147 -7.36 19.79 7.00
C ARG A 147 -5.97 19.93 7.64
N LYS A 148 -5.75 20.93 8.49
CA LYS A 148 -4.48 21.10 9.21
C LYS A 148 -4.09 19.94 10.14
N ARG A 149 -5.04 19.05 10.45
CA ARG A 149 -4.85 17.83 11.26
C ARG A 149 -4.80 16.56 10.40
N LEU A 150 -4.68 16.70 9.09
CA LEU A 150 -4.59 15.60 8.14
C LEU A 150 -3.29 15.70 7.37
N THR A 151 -2.69 14.56 7.06
CA THR A 151 -1.53 14.46 6.16
C THR A 151 -1.61 13.14 5.41
N THR A 152 -1.41 13.19 4.10
CA THR A 152 -1.24 11.96 3.30
C THR A 152 0.19 11.46 3.40
N SER A 153 0.34 10.18 3.69
CA SER A 153 1.63 9.47 3.66
C SER A 153 1.41 8.07 3.10
N THR A 154 1.68 7.92 1.81
CA THR A 154 1.55 6.65 1.10
C THR A 154 2.66 5.69 1.54
N LYS A 155 2.32 4.41 1.73
CA LYS A 155 3.28 3.40 2.17
C LYS A 155 4.49 3.32 1.24
N PRO A 156 5.70 3.18 1.79
CA PRO A 156 6.93 3.15 1.02
C PRO A 156 7.11 1.81 0.30
N PHE A 157 8.07 1.81 -0.60
CA PHE A 157 8.62 0.63 -1.22
C PHE A 157 10.14 0.57 -1.00
N ASP A 158 10.65 -0.60 -0.62
CA ASP A 158 12.07 -0.85 -0.50
C ASP A 158 12.53 -1.65 -1.72
N ILE A 159 13.46 -1.11 -2.48
CA ILE A 159 14.01 -1.74 -3.69
C ILE A 159 14.64 -3.12 -3.37
N ASP A 160 15.05 -3.33 -2.13
CA ASP A 160 15.61 -4.61 -1.70
C ASP A 160 14.59 -5.74 -1.74
N TRP A 161 13.30 -5.44 -1.72
CA TRP A 161 12.23 -6.45 -1.78
C TRP A 161 12.11 -7.16 -3.12
N ILE A 162 12.69 -6.60 -4.19
CA ILE A 162 12.68 -7.20 -5.53
C ILE A 162 14.05 -7.77 -5.94
N LYS A 163 15.09 -7.62 -5.10
CA LYS A 163 16.46 -8.04 -5.47
C LYS A 163 16.55 -9.49 -5.94
N GLU A 164 15.89 -10.41 -5.24
CA GLU A 164 15.92 -11.83 -5.61
C GLU A 164 15.17 -12.07 -6.92
N ALA A 165 14.04 -11.47 -7.12
CA ALA A 165 13.28 -11.60 -8.36
C ALA A 165 14.05 -11.08 -9.58
N VAL A 166 14.81 -9.98 -9.40
CA VAL A 166 15.67 -9.42 -10.47
C VAL A 166 16.82 -10.36 -10.80
N ARG A 167 17.33 -11.12 -9.82
CA ARG A 167 18.41 -12.12 -10.04
C ARG A 167 17.91 -13.40 -10.70
N THR A 168 16.64 -13.72 -10.53
CA THR A 168 16.01 -14.95 -11.02
C THR A 168 14.82 -14.65 -11.92
N PRO A 169 15.04 -13.96 -13.06
CA PRO A 169 13.96 -13.62 -13.99
C PRO A 169 13.36 -14.90 -14.57
N LYS A 170 12.03 -14.90 -14.77
CA LYS A 170 11.26 -16.01 -15.31
C LYS A 170 10.30 -15.53 -16.40
N GLN A 171 10.05 -16.37 -17.36
CA GLN A 171 9.02 -16.18 -18.39
C GLN A 171 8.03 -17.34 -18.31
N ALA A 172 6.79 -17.13 -18.70
CA ALA A 172 5.85 -18.22 -18.90
C ALA A 172 6.30 -19.05 -20.11
N ASP A 173 6.17 -20.36 -19.97
CA ASP A 173 6.43 -21.30 -21.05
C ASP A 173 5.57 -20.93 -22.26
N ASP A 174 5.66 -21.36 -23.40
CA ASP A 174 4.80 -21.12 -24.58
C ASP A 174 4.61 -19.65 -25.03
N ILE A 175 5.39 -18.69 -24.53
CA ILE A 175 5.41 -17.32 -25.05
C ILE A 175 6.60 -17.16 -26.00
N PRO A 176 6.37 -16.75 -27.28
CA PRO A 176 7.45 -16.49 -28.24
C PRO A 176 8.43 -15.43 -27.70
N ASP A 177 9.71 -15.57 -28.03
CA ASP A 177 10.77 -14.66 -27.55
C ASP A 177 10.57 -13.21 -28.05
N ASP A 178 10.00 -13.05 -29.24
CA ASP A 178 9.70 -11.76 -29.89
C ASP A 178 8.33 -11.18 -29.49
N ALA A 179 7.57 -11.90 -28.65
CA ALA A 179 6.26 -11.42 -28.20
C ALA A 179 6.36 -10.21 -27.27
N PHE A 180 5.39 -9.32 -27.37
CA PHE A 180 5.17 -8.24 -26.40
C PHE A 180 4.47 -8.79 -25.16
N ARG A 181 5.16 -8.84 -24.03
CA ARG A 181 4.69 -9.49 -22.79
C ARG A 181 4.02 -8.51 -21.85
N CYS A 182 2.72 -8.67 -21.71
CA CYS A 182 1.94 -8.02 -20.66
C CYS A 182 1.80 -8.95 -19.44
N ILE A 183 1.68 -8.39 -18.25
CA ILE A 183 1.46 -9.14 -17.02
C ILE A 183 0.39 -8.52 -16.14
N TYR A 184 -0.43 -9.38 -15.54
CA TYR A 184 -1.32 -9.09 -14.43
C TYR A 184 -0.91 -9.96 -13.23
N ILE A 185 -0.83 -9.34 -12.03
CA ILE A 185 -0.55 -10.06 -10.78
C ILE A 185 -1.62 -9.71 -9.76
N GLY A 186 -2.39 -10.72 -9.33
CA GLY A 186 -3.40 -10.53 -8.31
C GLY A 186 -4.37 -11.71 -8.20
N ALA A 187 -4.90 -11.96 -6.99
CA ALA A 187 -5.93 -12.97 -6.78
C ALA A 187 -7.31 -12.39 -7.12
N THR A 188 -8.00 -12.99 -8.11
CA THR A 188 -9.33 -12.57 -8.55
C THR A 188 -10.45 -13.52 -8.11
N LYS A 189 -10.11 -14.75 -7.72
CA LYS A 189 -11.08 -15.71 -7.19
C LYS A 189 -11.88 -15.08 -6.04
N ASN A 190 -13.21 -15.05 -6.19
CA ASN A 190 -14.12 -14.38 -5.26
C ASN A 190 -13.88 -12.85 -5.09
N ARG A 191 -13.16 -12.22 -6.03
CA ARG A 191 -12.83 -10.78 -6.02
C ARG A 191 -13.03 -10.15 -7.40
N PRO A 192 -14.26 -10.14 -7.95
CA PRO A 192 -14.51 -9.62 -9.31
C PRO A 192 -14.10 -8.16 -9.48
N PHE A 193 -14.07 -7.39 -8.37
CA PHE A 193 -13.59 -6.01 -8.37
C PHE A 193 -12.10 -5.86 -8.72
N LYS A 194 -11.35 -6.93 -8.87
CA LYS A 194 -9.97 -6.90 -9.38
C LYS A 194 -9.91 -6.76 -10.91
N GLY A 195 -11.04 -6.86 -11.61
CA GLY A 195 -11.21 -6.46 -13.00
C GLY A 195 -10.57 -7.37 -14.05
N LEU A 196 -10.20 -8.62 -13.70
CA LEU A 196 -9.59 -9.54 -14.66
C LEU A 196 -10.49 -9.78 -15.89
N THR A 197 -11.78 -9.84 -15.70
CA THR A 197 -12.76 -9.96 -16.80
C THR A 197 -12.64 -8.80 -17.79
N ASP A 198 -12.49 -7.55 -17.30
CA ASP A 198 -12.30 -6.37 -18.17
C ASP A 198 -10.98 -6.44 -18.94
N LEU A 199 -9.92 -6.96 -18.30
CA LEU A 199 -8.62 -7.14 -18.95
C LEU A 199 -8.69 -8.18 -20.08
N ILE A 200 -9.36 -9.31 -19.85
CA ILE A 200 -9.57 -10.33 -20.89
C ILE A 200 -10.36 -9.74 -22.06
N HIS A 201 -11.44 -8.99 -21.79
CA HIS A 201 -12.17 -8.28 -22.85
C HIS A 201 -11.28 -7.26 -23.59
N ALA A 202 -10.38 -6.57 -22.90
CA ALA A 202 -9.44 -5.66 -23.55
C ALA A 202 -8.51 -6.41 -24.51
N PHE A 203 -8.02 -7.60 -24.15
CA PHE A 203 -7.20 -8.44 -25.03
C PHE A 203 -8.00 -8.98 -26.22
N ILE A 204 -9.26 -9.36 -26.04
CA ILE A 204 -10.15 -9.75 -27.14
C ILE A 204 -10.35 -8.59 -28.14
N LEU A 205 -10.45 -7.35 -27.64
CA LEU A 205 -10.58 -6.15 -28.48
C LEU A 205 -9.25 -5.73 -29.13
N LEU A 206 -8.13 -5.95 -28.45
CA LEU A 206 -6.79 -5.65 -28.95
C LEU A 206 -6.49 -6.50 -30.19
N ASP A 207 -6.81 -7.79 -30.13
CA ASP A 207 -6.73 -8.76 -31.26
C ASP A 207 -5.37 -8.67 -32.01
N ASP A 208 -4.28 -8.71 -31.26
CA ASP A 208 -2.94 -8.63 -31.81
C ASP A 208 -2.13 -9.88 -31.44
N PRO A 209 -1.79 -10.75 -32.40
CA PRO A 209 -1.12 -12.02 -32.13
C PRO A 209 0.30 -11.87 -31.54
N ARG A 210 0.88 -10.68 -31.61
CA ARG A 210 2.21 -10.40 -31.01
C ARG A 210 2.15 -10.17 -29.51
N VAL A 211 0.94 -9.99 -28.94
CA VAL A 211 0.80 -9.54 -27.55
C VAL A 211 0.30 -10.68 -26.68
N HIS A 212 1.07 -11.06 -25.69
CA HIS A 212 0.75 -12.11 -24.74
C HIS A 212 0.50 -11.55 -23.34
N LEU A 213 -0.45 -12.14 -22.62
CA LEU A 213 -0.83 -11.80 -21.25
C LEU A 213 -0.50 -12.95 -20.29
N THR A 214 0.36 -12.71 -19.34
CA THR A 214 0.61 -13.61 -18.22
C THR A 214 -0.26 -13.20 -17.03
N ILE A 215 -1.04 -14.13 -16.49
CA ILE A 215 -1.91 -13.93 -15.32
C ILE A 215 -1.34 -14.74 -14.16
N VAL A 216 -0.91 -14.04 -13.09
CA VAL A 216 -0.36 -14.65 -11.88
C VAL A 216 -1.27 -14.37 -10.70
N GLY A 217 -1.74 -15.43 -10.03
CA GLY A 217 -2.64 -15.38 -8.87
C GLY A 217 -3.79 -16.36 -9.00
N GLU A 218 -4.57 -16.53 -7.93
CA GLU A 218 -5.80 -17.32 -8.00
C GLU A 218 -6.85 -16.61 -8.86
N TYR A 219 -7.41 -17.32 -9.82
CA TYR A 219 -8.45 -16.80 -10.71
C TYR A 219 -9.77 -17.55 -10.56
N GLY A 220 -10.85 -16.92 -11.00
CA GLY A 220 -12.18 -17.54 -11.05
C GLY A 220 -12.35 -18.38 -12.32
N GLU A 221 -13.17 -19.43 -12.23
CA GLU A 221 -13.48 -20.30 -13.37
C GLU A 221 -14.10 -19.52 -14.54
N ASN A 222 -14.95 -18.53 -14.25
CA ASN A 222 -15.58 -17.71 -15.29
C ASN A 222 -14.56 -16.92 -16.12
N ASP A 223 -13.51 -16.38 -15.48
CA ASP A 223 -12.45 -15.65 -16.17
C ASP A 223 -11.63 -16.60 -17.05
N PHE A 224 -11.34 -17.80 -16.55
CA PHE A 224 -10.62 -18.82 -17.30
C PHE A 224 -11.41 -19.26 -18.53
N GLN A 225 -12.69 -19.58 -18.36
CA GLN A 225 -13.56 -20.02 -19.47
C GLN A 225 -13.73 -18.90 -20.51
N LEU A 226 -13.90 -17.65 -20.09
CA LEU A 226 -13.96 -16.50 -20.99
C LEU A 226 -12.70 -16.41 -21.87
N ALA A 227 -11.52 -16.55 -21.29
CA ALA A 227 -10.26 -16.53 -22.02
C ALA A 227 -10.14 -17.73 -22.98
N GLN A 228 -10.43 -18.95 -22.51
CA GLN A 228 -10.31 -20.19 -23.30
C GLN A 228 -11.26 -20.23 -24.51
N GLN A 229 -12.47 -19.67 -24.38
CA GLN A 229 -13.46 -19.61 -25.46
C GLN A 229 -13.23 -18.43 -26.41
N SER A 230 -12.28 -17.56 -26.13
CA SER A 230 -11.99 -16.40 -26.95
C SER A 230 -11.02 -16.71 -28.09
N LYS A 231 -11.03 -15.87 -29.12
CA LYS A 231 -10.11 -15.94 -30.26
C LYS A 231 -8.64 -15.68 -29.87
N VAL A 232 -8.39 -15.13 -28.69
CA VAL A 232 -7.05 -14.82 -28.16
C VAL A 232 -6.60 -15.82 -27.09
N SER A 233 -7.23 -16.99 -27.00
CA SER A 233 -6.94 -18.01 -25.97
C SER A 233 -5.47 -18.44 -25.93
N ALA A 234 -4.81 -18.56 -27.08
CA ALA A 234 -3.39 -18.90 -27.19
C ALA A 234 -2.43 -17.81 -26.65
N GLN A 235 -2.95 -16.59 -26.43
CA GLN A 235 -2.15 -15.45 -25.97
C GLN A 235 -2.31 -15.17 -24.47
N ILE A 236 -3.21 -15.90 -23.77
CA ILE A 236 -3.52 -15.67 -22.35
C ILE A 236 -3.04 -16.86 -21.51
N HIS A 237 -2.02 -16.64 -20.70
CA HIS A 237 -1.32 -17.66 -19.92
C HIS A 237 -1.64 -17.55 -18.44
N PHE A 238 -2.34 -18.54 -17.89
CA PHE A 238 -2.71 -18.61 -16.48
C PHE A 238 -1.69 -19.43 -15.68
N LEU A 239 -0.92 -18.80 -14.80
CA LEU A 239 0.11 -19.46 -14.00
C LEU A 239 -0.38 -19.87 -12.60
N GLY A 240 -1.60 -19.48 -12.20
CA GLY A 240 -2.08 -19.72 -10.85
C GLY A 240 -1.32 -18.94 -9.79
N GLN A 241 -1.49 -19.34 -8.53
CA GLN A 241 -0.80 -18.68 -7.41
C GLN A 241 0.67 -19.06 -7.38
N ARG A 242 1.54 -18.02 -7.30
CA ARG A 242 2.99 -18.18 -7.26
C ARG A 242 3.64 -17.29 -6.21
N SER A 243 4.62 -17.83 -5.51
CA SER A 243 5.46 -17.06 -4.57
C SER A 243 6.53 -16.21 -5.27
N ASP A 244 6.88 -16.58 -6.51
CA ASP A 244 7.89 -15.94 -7.37
C ASP A 244 7.28 -15.03 -8.46
N ALA A 245 6.07 -14.51 -8.24
CA ALA A 245 5.33 -13.69 -9.19
C ALA A 245 6.14 -12.50 -9.75
N ILE A 246 6.98 -11.88 -8.93
CA ILE A 246 7.81 -10.73 -9.35
C ILE A 246 8.89 -11.15 -10.34
N SER A 247 9.36 -12.40 -10.33
CA SER A 247 10.32 -12.88 -11.32
C SER A 247 9.74 -12.87 -12.75
N PHE A 248 8.43 -13.09 -12.90
CA PHE A 248 7.73 -12.97 -14.18
C PHE A 248 7.48 -11.51 -14.57
N LEU A 249 7.30 -10.65 -13.57
CA LEU A 249 7.15 -9.21 -13.79
C LEU A 249 8.41 -8.60 -14.41
N VAL A 250 9.59 -9.01 -13.93
CA VAL A 250 10.89 -8.52 -14.42
C VAL A 250 11.10 -8.75 -15.93
N THR A 251 10.52 -9.80 -16.50
CA THR A 251 10.63 -10.14 -17.93
C THR A 251 9.50 -9.56 -18.78
N SER A 252 8.54 -8.87 -18.17
CA SER A 252 7.40 -8.28 -18.85
C SER A 252 7.69 -6.86 -19.31
N GLN A 253 7.12 -6.44 -20.44
CA GLN A 253 7.24 -5.08 -20.96
C GLN A 253 6.15 -4.14 -20.43
N LEU A 254 5.01 -4.69 -19.95
CA LEU A 254 3.89 -3.87 -19.50
C LEU A 254 3.15 -4.56 -18.34
N PHE A 255 2.96 -3.85 -17.24
CA PHE A 255 2.09 -4.28 -16.15
C PHE A 255 0.72 -3.62 -16.26
N ILE A 256 -0.36 -4.39 -16.03
CA ILE A 256 -1.73 -3.87 -16.13
C ILE A 256 -2.50 -4.17 -14.84
N LEU A 257 -3.08 -3.12 -14.22
CA LEU A 257 -3.96 -3.24 -13.06
C LEU A 257 -5.38 -2.77 -13.42
N PRO A 258 -6.32 -3.70 -13.74
CA PRO A 258 -7.67 -3.38 -14.18
C PRO A 258 -8.67 -3.18 -13.03
N SER A 259 -8.21 -3.03 -11.79
CA SER A 259 -9.04 -3.08 -10.58
C SER A 259 -10.10 -1.97 -10.55
N HIS A 260 -11.32 -2.28 -10.09
CA HIS A 260 -12.37 -1.29 -9.85
C HIS A 260 -12.20 -0.59 -8.48
N ARG A 261 -11.47 -1.21 -7.57
CA ARG A 261 -11.09 -0.64 -6.27
C ARG A 261 -9.81 -1.30 -5.75
N ASP A 262 -8.92 -0.47 -5.26
CA ASP A 262 -7.75 -0.88 -4.49
C ASP A 262 -7.32 0.30 -3.62
N ALA A 263 -6.93 0.05 -2.38
CA ALA A 263 -6.56 1.14 -1.48
C ALA A 263 -5.10 1.59 -1.67
N SER A 264 -4.20 0.64 -1.98
CA SER A 264 -2.78 0.90 -2.15
C SER A 264 -2.12 -0.33 -2.80
N PRO A 265 -2.23 -0.48 -4.13
CA PRO A 265 -1.80 -1.69 -4.81
C PRO A 265 -0.27 -1.85 -4.76
N ARG A 266 0.19 -2.78 -3.93
CA ARG A 266 1.61 -3.04 -3.75
C ARG A 266 2.28 -3.45 -5.08
N VAL A 267 1.60 -4.24 -5.90
CA VAL A 267 2.13 -4.76 -7.16
C VAL A 267 2.45 -3.65 -8.18
N VAL A 268 1.75 -2.51 -8.15
CA VAL A 268 2.10 -1.33 -8.98
C VAL A 268 3.48 -0.81 -8.59
N ARG A 269 3.76 -0.69 -7.28
CA ARG A 269 5.10 -0.27 -6.81
C ARG A 269 6.18 -1.28 -7.16
N GLU A 270 5.86 -2.57 -7.13
CA GLU A 270 6.76 -3.65 -7.57
C GLU A 270 7.08 -3.52 -9.07
N ALA A 271 6.07 -3.25 -9.91
CA ALA A 271 6.25 -3.04 -11.34
C ALA A 271 7.11 -1.81 -11.64
N MET A 272 6.80 -0.67 -11.02
CA MET A 272 7.58 0.56 -11.16
C MET A 272 9.04 0.36 -10.74
N ALA A 273 9.28 -0.36 -9.64
CA ALA A 273 10.62 -0.66 -9.15
C ALA A 273 11.41 -1.60 -10.09
N CYS A 274 10.73 -2.50 -10.79
CA CYS A 274 11.30 -3.35 -11.84
C CYS A 274 11.49 -2.62 -13.18
N SER A 275 11.23 -1.31 -13.27
CA SER A 275 11.20 -0.55 -14.54
C SER A 275 10.18 -1.11 -15.54
N VAL A 276 9.06 -1.62 -15.07
CA VAL A 276 7.96 -2.09 -15.92
C VAL A 276 6.87 -1.01 -15.95
N PRO A 277 6.61 -0.39 -17.12
CA PRO A 277 5.55 0.59 -17.28
C PRO A 277 4.20 0.04 -16.87
N CYS A 278 3.33 0.92 -16.35
CA CYS A 278 2.05 0.52 -15.79
C CYS A 278 0.88 1.16 -16.57
N ILE A 279 -0.13 0.36 -16.91
CA ILE A 279 -1.49 0.84 -17.18
C ILE A 279 -2.34 0.46 -15.99
N VAL A 280 -2.91 1.44 -15.30
CA VAL A 280 -3.75 1.20 -14.12
C VAL A 280 -5.09 1.90 -14.27
N THR A 281 -6.13 1.33 -13.68
CA THR A 281 -7.41 2.02 -13.61
C THR A 281 -7.33 3.23 -12.69
N ASP A 282 -7.99 4.33 -13.09
CA ASP A 282 -8.09 5.59 -12.35
C ASP A 282 -8.99 5.44 -11.13
N ILE A 283 -8.46 4.79 -10.12
CA ILE A 283 -9.10 4.52 -8.82
C ILE A 283 -8.26 5.09 -7.68
N PRO A 284 -8.90 5.39 -6.54
CA PRO A 284 -8.17 5.76 -5.33
C PRO A 284 -7.07 4.77 -4.98
N GLY A 285 -5.91 5.27 -4.59
CA GLY A 285 -4.74 4.47 -4.25
C GLY A 285 -3.85 4.10 -5.45
N ALA A 286 -4.40 3.74 -6.60
CA ALA A 286 -3.62 3.54 -7.82
C ALA A 286 -3.22 4.90 -8.44
N ARG A 287 -4.17 5.85 -8.48
CA ARG A 287 -3.96 7.24 -8.93
C ARG A 287 -2.82 7.94 -8.19
N ASP A 288 -2.66 7.69 -6.90
CA ASP A 288 -1.61 8.31 -6.09
C ASP A 288 -0.20 7.79 -6.42
N LEU A 289 -0.09 6.68 -7.15
CA LEU A 289 1.18 6.06 -7.53
C LEU A 289 1.63 6.46 -8.94
N ILE A 290 0.70 6.81 -9.83
CA ILE A 290 0.98 7.04 -11.26
C ILE A 290 0.79 8.52 -11.60
N ILE A 291 1.79 9.11 -12.22
CA ILE A 291 1.68 10.41 -12.89
C ILE A 291 1.27 10.11 -14.33
N ASP A 292 -0.02 10.36 -14.66
CA ASP A 292 -0.60 10.02 -15.96
C ASP A 292 0.18 10.65 -17.12
N GLY A 293 0.52 9.83 -18.11
CA GLY A 293 1.31 10.24 -19.27
C GLY A 293 2.81 10.46 -19.01
N VAL A 294 3.29 10.21 -17.76
CA VAL A 294 4.71 10.37 -17.37
C VAL A 294 5.29 9.08 -16.82
N THR A 295 4.67 8.50 -15.80
CA THR A 295 5.14 7.24 -15.17
C THR A 295 4.28 6.04 -15.55
N GLY A 296 3.27 6.22 -16.39
CA GLY A 296 2.32 5.21 -16.83
C GLY A 296 1.05 5.85 -17.37
N LEU A 297 0.00 5.06 -17.54
CA LEU A 297 -1.31 5.53 -18.00
C LEU A 297 -2.40 5.23 -17.00
N LEU A 298 -3.32 6.18 -16.81
CA LEU A 298 -4.57 6.03 -16.09
C LEU A 298 -5.71 5.79 -17.06
N VAL A 299 -6.48 4.72 -16.86
CA VAL A 299 -7.66 4.39 -17.66
C VAL A 299 -8.90 4.33 -16.77
N PRO A 300 -10.09 4.76 -17.22
CA PRO A 300 -11.30 4.61 -16.43
C PRO A 300 -11.55 3.14 -16.07
N PRO A 301 -12.04 2.83 -14.86
CA PRO A 301 -12.46 1.48 -14.52
C PRO A 301 -13.61 1.01 -15.43
N SER A 302 -13.76 -0.30 -15.57
CA SER A 302 -14.78 -0.93 -16.44
C SER A 302 -14.79 -0.41 -17.88
N SER A 303 -13.60 -0.17 -18.46
CA SER A 303 -13.44 0.38 -19.82
C SER A 303 -12.45 -0.45 -20.65
N PRO A 304 -12.82 -1.70 -21.05
CA PRO A 304 -11.95 -2.56 -21.85
C PRO A 304 -11.45 -1.91 -23.14
N GLN A 305 -12.30 -1.11 -23.81
CA GLN A 305 -11.95 -0.41 -25.03
C GLN A 305 -10.80 0.59 -24.83
N LYS A 306 -10.88 1.41 -23.76
CA LYS A 306 -9.80 2.36 -23.43
C LYS A 306 -8.54 1.64 -23.00
N MET A 307 -8.68 0.54 -22.29
CA MET A 307 -7.54 -0.29 -21.87
C MET A 307 -6.83 -0.88 -23.10
N ALA A 308 -7.56 -1.47 -24.06
CA ALA A 308 -7.02 -1.98 -25.31
C ALA A 308 -6.31 -0.87 -26.12
N ALA A 309 -6.94 0.30 -26.23
CA ALA A 309 -6.34 1.44 -26.92
C ALA A 309 -5.05 1.93 -26.25
N SER A 310 -5.01 1.94 -24.91
CA SER A 310 -3.81 2.32 -24.15
C SER A 310 -2.67 1.30 -24.34
N ILE A 311 -2.98 0.00 -24.33
CA ILE A 311 -2.01 -1.06 -24.62
C ILE A 311 -1.45 -0.86 -26.03
N ARG A 312 -2.31 -0.70 -27.03
CA ARG A 312 -1.91 -0.45 -28.43
C ARG A 312 -0.98 0.76 -28.55
N SER A 313 -1.32 1.87 -27.90
CA SER A 313 -0.55 3.11 -27.96
C SER A 313 0.88 2.98 -27.42
N LEU A 314 1.12 2.04 -26.50
CA LEU A 314 2.46 1.78 -25.96
C LEU A 314 3.23 0.77 -26.82
N ILE A 315 2.55 -0.22 -27.40
CA ILE A 315 3.16 -1.15 -28.35
C ILE A 315 3.67 -0.41 -29.59
N ASP A 316 2.85 0.50 -30.09
CA ASP A 316 3.16 1.27 -31.31
C ASP A 316 4.17 2.43 -31.05
N ASN A 317 4.54 2.67 -29.80
CA ASN A 317 5.50 3.70 -29.41
C ASN A 317 6.53 3.20 -28.38
N PRO A 318 7.55 2.43 -28.80
CA PRO A 318 8.57 1.89 -27.91
C PRO A 318 9.36 2.96 -27.12
N GLU A 319 9.60 4.14 -27.72
CA GLU A 319 10.31 5.22 -27.03
C GLU A 319 9.52 5.74 -25.83
N ARG A 320 8.20 5.86 -25.98
CA ARG A 320 7.31 6.24 -24.87
C ARG A 320 7.27 5.17 -23.79
N LEU A 321 7.26 3.90 -24.16
CA LEU A 321 7.31 2.77 -23.24
C LEU A 321 8.58 2.82 -22.39
N GLU A 322 9.74 3.03 -23.02
CA GLU A 322 11.03 3.16 -22.34
C GLU A 322 11.09 4.39 -21.44
N ALA A 323 10.58 5.53 -21.89
CA ALA A 323 10.49 6.74 -21.09
C ALA A 323 9.65 6.51 -19.81
N PHE A 324 8.52 5.82 -19.93
CA PHE A 324 7.70 5.46 -18.77
C PHE A 324 8.42 4.50 -17.82
N ALA A 325 9.14 3.51 -18.34
CA ALA A 325 9.93 2.57 -17.55
C ALA A 325 10.95 3.30 -16.68
N LYS A 326 11.70 4.23 -17.26
CA LYS A 326 12.69 5.04 -16.55
C LYS A 326 12.04 5.96 -15.53
N ALA A 327 11.05 6.74 -15.94
CA ALA A 327 10.38 7.72 -15.07
C ALA A 327 9.66 7.05 -13.90
N SER A 328 9.01 5.89 -14.10
CA SER A 328 8.33 5.15 -13.05
C SER A 328 9.31 4.64 -12.00
N ARG A 329 10.48 4.12 -12.42
CA ARG A 329 11.52 3.66 -11.49
C ARG A 329 12.11 4.83 -10.68
N GLU A 330 12.40 5.95 -11.33
CA GLU A 330 12.90 7.14 -10.65
C GLU A 330 11.90 7.64 -9.61
N HIS A 331 10.63 7.73 -9.98
CA HIS A 331 9.54 8.15 -9.09
C HIS A 331 9.41 7.27 -7.85
N ILE A 332 9.40 5.93 -8.03
CA ILE A 332 9.25 5.03 -6.87
C ILE A 332 10.46 5.09 -5.92
N ILE A 333 11.66 5.28 -6.45
CA ILE A 333 12.89 5.37 -5.64
C ILE A 333 12.97 6.71 -4.89
N GLN A 334 12.55 7.81 -5.52
CA GLN A 334 12.65 9.15 -4.92
C GLN A 334 11.52 9.42 -3.94
N ASP A 335 10.27 9.20 -4.37
CA ASP A 335 9.09 9.68 -3.64
C ASP A 335 8.48 8.62 -2.71
N PHE A 336 8.73 7.34 -2.99
CA PHE A 336 8.17 6.23 -2.20
C PHE A 336 9.23 5.40 -1.47
N SER A 337 10.47 5.89 -1.35
CA SER A 337 11.49 5.17 -0.60
C SER A 337 11.18 5.11 0.90
N VAL A 338 11.72 4.10 1.59
CA VAL A 338 11.66 4.02 3.05
C VAL A 338 12.27 5.27 3.69
N LYS A 339 13.30 5.85 3.09
CA LYS A 339 13.93 7.10 3.56
C LYS A 339 12.95 8.27 3.48
N ALA A 340 12.34 8.51 2.31
CA ALA A 340 11.35 9.59 2.12
C ALA A 340 10.18 9.45 3.10
N TYR A 341 9.68 8.24 3.29
CA TYR A 341 8.61 7.94 4.24
C TYR A 341 9.01 8.25 5.69
N THR A 342 10.21 7.84 6.09
CA THR A 342 10.77 8.12 7.43
C THR A 342 10.97 9.62 7.67
N ASP A 343 11.55 10.34 6.70
CA ASP A 343 11.77 11.78 6.77
C ASP A 343 10.45 12.57 6.86
N GLY A 344 9.42 12.12 6.14
CA GLY A 344 8.06 12.66 6.22
C GLY A 344 7.47 12.53 7.63
N PHE A 345 7.57 11.34 8.24
CA PHE A 345 7.12 11.12 9.62
C PHE A 345 7.96 11.91 10.65
N ALA A 346 9.27 11.98 10.46
CA ALA A 346 10.13 12.78 11.34
C ALA A 346 9.71 14.27 11.33
N THR A 347 9.47 14.82 10.15
CA THR A 347 9.00 16.19 9.96
C THR A 347 7.63 16.41 10.62
N LEU A 348 6.68 15.50 10.38
CA LEU A 348 5.35 15.55 10.99
C LEU A 348 5.44 15.52 12.53
N PHE A 349 6.16 14.56 13.08
CA PHE A 349 6.26 14.42 14.54
C PHE A 349 6.92 15.63 15.21
N ARG A 350 7.96 16.21 14.58
CA ARG A 350 8.57 17.47 15.06
C ARG A 350 7.59 18.64 15.03
N SER A 351 6.78 18.75 13.98
CA SER A 351 5.77 19.81 13.86
C SER A 351 4.70 19.72 14.94
N ILE A 352 4.19 18.49 15.20
CA ILE A 352 3.19 18.24 16.23
C ILE A 352 3.72 18.53 17.63
N LYS A 353 5.01 18.25 17.92
CA LYS A 353 5.60 18.53 19.23
C LYS A 353 5.71 20.04 19.49
N LYS A 354 5.99 20.84 18.46
CA LYS A 354 6.15 22.30 18.57
C LYS A 354 4.83 23.05 18.74
N ALA A 355 3.74 22.51 18.19
CA ALA A 355 2.38 23.06 18.32
C ALA A 355 1.78 22.77 19.70
#